data_e457916ef6255b885a73e32df539c586
#
_entry.id   e457916ef6255b885a73e32df539c586
#
_cell.length_a   1.000
_cell.length_b   1.000
_cell.length_c   1.000
_cell.angle_alpha   90.00
_cell.angle_beta   90.00
_cell.angle_gamma   90.00
#
_symmetry.space_group_name_H-M   'P 1'
#
loop_
_entity.id
_entity.type
_entity.pdbx_description
1 polymer ?
#
loop_
_entity_poly.entity_id
_entity_poly.type
_entity_poly.pdbx_seq_one_letter_code
_entity_poly.pdbx_strand_id
1 'polypeptide(L)'
;MAATDFIVAIELGSTEITGIAGKKNADGSIRILAYASERSSDCIKKGAIYNLDKTTQCLTSVIKELEETLHAPIRKVYVGIGGLSVRSIRNTESKQLGEDTKISQALIDSIMQSNREIPLIDREILAVEPQEYKVGNNLLTEPVGVPADYIEGHFLNIIARHSLKSNIKQCFKQTGYEVADYFLSPLVTANVVLSDSERRSGCALIDFGANTTTVSVYKNNILRHLAVIPLGSENITQDICSMHFEEEEGEQLKLRFGSAYTELSDNDEETNRSYNLDGRCTIPARQLEDIVEARVNEIITNVWNQIMVSGYGDKLLGGVVFTGGMTNLPNLDKAFTHITKIEKIRIAKSSEISLEGDIELPQDGTQNTLIGILASGKENCCRIDPRKGVQLSFTEDLQQKEAEAKRKEEERKLKEEEERRQAEEAERRHRIEEEKKRQEEERAMKRQKEYESYMETGPKACWEKRIIRQLFRKLNMQEP
;
A
#
# COMPACT_ATOMS: atom_id res chain seq x y z
N MET A 1 27.51 25.48 -5.06
CA MET A 1 26.27 26.31 -4.95
C MET A 1 25.20 25.40 -4.35
N ALA A 2 24.40 25.88 -3.39
CA ALA A 2 23.30 25.09 -2.82
C ALA A 2 22.29 24.72 -3.92
N ALA A 3 21.87 23.45 -3.94
CA ALA A 3 20.84 22.99 -4.87
C ALA A 3 19.48 23.56 -4.42
N THR A 4 18.77 24.24 -5.29
CA THR A 4 17.47 24.88 -4.97
C THR A 4 16.28 24.19 -5.61
N ASP A 5 16.51 23.19 -6.45
CA ASP A 5 15.48 22.48 -7.21
C ASP A 5 15.87 21.01 -7.32
N PHE A 6 15.24 20.16 -6.50
CA PHE A 6 15.50 18.73 -6.44
C PHE A 6 14.31 17.94 -5.86
N ILE A 7 14.23 16.68 -6.20
CA ILE A 7 13.28 15.71 -5.66
C ILE A 7 14.04 14.82 -4.68
N VAL A 8 13.42 14.47 -3.56
CA VAL A 8 13.98 13.53 -2.57
C VAL A 8 13.09 12.32 -2.47
N ALA A 9 13.68 11.13 -2.60
CA ALA A 9 13.02 9.86 -2.45
C ALA A 9 13.61 9.08 -1.27
N ILE A 10 12.76 8.40 -0.51
CA ILE A 10 13.13 7.54 0.62
C ILE A 10 12.52 6.16 0.40
N GLU A 11 13.34 5.15 0.50
CA GLU A 11 12.93 3.75 0.52
C GLU A 11 13.13 3.16 1.93
N LEU A 12 12.12 2.43 2.41
CA LEU A 12 12.11 1.77 3.71
C LEU A 12 12.39 0.29 3.53
N GLY A 13 13.64 -0.06 3.26
CA GLY A 13 14.09 -1.45 3.11
C GLY A 13 14.21 -2.18 4.45
N SER A 14 14.24 -3.51 4.44
CA SER A 14 14.43 -4.33 5.64
C SER A 14 15.91 -4.44 6.07
N THR A 15 16.83 -4.16 5.17
CA THR A 15 18.28 -4.14 5.45
C THR A 15 18.75 -2.72 5.70
N GLU A 16 18.31 -1.79 4.88
CA GLU A 16 18.70 -0.39 4.92
C GLU A 16 17.50 0.52 4.62
N ILE A 17 17.48 1.69 5.25
CA ILE A 17 16.71 2.85 4.80
C ILE A 17 17.62 3.64 3.89
N THR A 18 17.21 3.82 2.64
CA THR A 18 17.96 4.56 1.65
C THR A 18 17.26 5.83 1.24
N GLY A 19 18.04 6.87 1.02
CA GLY A 19 17.57 8.16 0.55
C GLY A 19 18.38 8.64 -0.66
N ILE A 20 17.70 9.25 -1.61
CA ILE A 20 18.32 9.82 -2.80
C ILE A 20 17.71 11.17 -3.12
N ALA A 21 18.55 12.12 -3.52
CA ALA A 21 18.11 13.39 -4.07
C ALA A 21 18.58 13.53 -5.52
N GLY A 22 17.70 13.99 -6.38
CA GLY A 22 18.02 14.14 -7.78
C GLY A 22 17.19 15.20 -8.48
N LYS A 23 17.64 15.59 -9.67
CA LYS A 23 16.97 16.54 -10.56
C LYS A 23 16.65 15.86 -11.88
N LYS A 24 15.42 15.98 -12.34
CA LYS A 24 15.00 15.49 -13.66
C LYS A 24 15.42 16.48 -14.75
N ASN A 25 16.04 15.97 -15.78
CA ASN A 25 16.37 16.73 -16.98
C ASN A 25 15.23 16.69 -18.01
N ALA A 26 15.26 17.59 -18.96
CA ALA A 26 14.24 17.70 -20.00
C ALA A 26 14.21 16.49 -20.97
N ASP A 27 15.31 15.76 -21.08
CA ASP A 27 15.44 14.54 -21.89
C ASP A 27 14.95 13.26 -21.19
N GLY A 28 14.49 13.39 -19.93
CA GLY A 28 14.03 12.26 -19.12
C GLY A 28 15.12 11.59 -18.29
N SER A 29 16.40 11.97 -18.42
CA SER A 29 17.47 11.54 -17.53
C SER A 29 17.33 12.16 -16.14
N ILE A 30 17.93 11.53 -15.14
CA ILE A 30 17.93 12.01 -13.76
C ILE A 30 19.38 12.23 -13.31
N ARG A 31 19.69 13.46 -12.93
CA ARG A 31 20.96 13.78 -12.30
C ARG A 31 20.88 13.52 -10.80
N ILE A 32 21.72 12.63 -10.31
CA ILE A 32 21.84 12.33 -8.88
C ILE A 32 22.67 13.42 -8.20
N LEU A 33 22.15 13.96 -7.09
CA LEU A 33 22.76 15.06 -6.36
C LEU A 33 23.26 14.64 -4.96
N ALA A 34 22.58 13.68 -4.33
CA ALA A 34 22.95 13.12 -3.03
C ALA A 34 22.38 11.71 -2.88
N TYR A 35 23.08 10.87 -2.12
CA TYR A 35 22.63 9.54 -1.73
C TYR A 35 23.10 9.30 -0.27
N ALA A 36 22.25 8.68 0.54
CA ALA A 36 22.53 8.30 1.91
C ALA A 36 21.82 6.99 2.26
N SER A 37 22.42 6.19 3.15
CA SER A 37 21.81 4.96 3.64
C SER A 37 22.11 4.73 5.11
N GLU A 38 21.17 4.10 5.83
CA GLU A 38 21.29 3.68 7.22
C GLU A 38 20.75 2.28 7.43
N ARG A 39 21.43 1.48 8.22
CA ARG A 39 21.02 0.10 8.52
C ARG A 39 19.66 0.08 9.25
N SER A 40 18.73 -0.75 8.79
CA SER A 40 17.34 -0.81 9.30
C SER A 40 16.92 -2.18 9.84
N SER A 41 17.79 -3.20 9.81
CA SER A 41 17.48 -4.56 10.25
C SER A 41 16.90 -4.63 11.68
N ASP A 42 17.25 -3.66 12.54
CA ASP A 42 16.79 -3.52 13.92
C ASP A 42 15.44 -2.77 14.07
N CYS A 43 14.84 -2.30 13.00
CA CYS A 43 13.64 -1.47 13.09
C CYS A 43 12.60 -1.76 12.00
N ILE A 44 13.00 -2.38 10.88
CA ILE A 44 12.10 -2.77 9.79
C ILE A 44 12.27 -4.28 9.51
N LYS A 45 11.17 -5.01 9.54
CA LYS A 45 11.13 -6.45 9.19
C LYS A 45 10.04 -6.73 8.17
N LYS A 46 10.39 -7.46 7.12
CA LYS A 46 9.46 -7.81 6.03
C LYS A 46 8.75 -6.59 5.45
N GLY A 47 9.48 -5.47 5.33
CA GLY A 47 8.97 -4.19 4.84
C GLY A 47 7.98 -3.49 5.77
N ALA A 48 7.87 -3.90 7.04
CA ALA A 48 7.00 -3.26 8.02
C ALA A 48 7.83 -2.70 9.19
N ILE A 49 7.53 -1.47 9.60
CA ILE A 49 8.13 -0.83 10.76
C ILE A 49 7.62 -1.51 12.03
N TYR A 50 8.52 -2.07 12.84
CA TYR A 50 8.20 -2.65 14.13
C TYR A 50 8.76 -1.84 15.31
N ASN A 51 9.77 -0.97 15.06
CA ASN A 51 10.30 -0.06 16.06
C ASN A 51 10.27 1.38 15.51
N LEU A 52 9.25 2.14 15.94
CA LEU A 52 9.02 3.51 15.48
C LEU A 52 10.16 4.46 15.81
N ASP A 53 10.70 4.38 17.03
CA ASP A 53 11.73 5.33 17.50
C ASP A 53 13.05 5.12 16.77
N LYS A 54 13.50 3.85 16.62
CA LYS A 54 14.69 3.54 15.84
C LYS A 54 14.52 3.93 14.37
N THR A 55 13.36 3.64 13.77
CA THR A 55 13.07 4.03 12.38
C THR A 55 13.13 5.57 12.23
N THR A 56 12.57 6.30 13.20
CA THR A 56 12.61 7.77 13.19
C THR A 56 14.06 8.29 13.28
N GLN A 57 14.92 7.65 14.08
CA GLN A 57 16.34 8.00 14.17
C GLN A 57 17.06 7.75 12.83
N CYS A 58 16.91 6.57 12.24
CA CYS A 58 17.51 6.24 10.94
C CYS A 58 17.02 7.20 9.83
N LEU A 59 15.72 7.49 9.76
CA LEU A 59 15.16 8.47 8.82
C LEU A 59 15.76 9.86 9.01
N THR A 60 15.91 10.28 10.25
CA THR A 60 16.51 11.60 10.56
C THR A 60 17.97 11.65 10.14
N SER A 61 18.74 10.56 10.36
CA SER A 61 20.15 10.45 9.94
C SER A 61 20.26 10.54 8.42
N VAL A 62 19.52 9.71 7.68
CA VAL A 62 19.52 9.71 6.21
C VAL A 62 19.16 11.08 5.63
N ILE A 63 18.09 11.72 6.13
CA ILE A 63 17.66 13.01 5.57
C ILE A 63 18.68 14.11 5.89
N LYS A 64 19.29 14.11 7.08
CA LYS A 64 20.35 15.07 7.43
C LYS A 64 21.59 14.90 6.57
N GLU A 65 22.05 13.69 6.30
CA GLU A 65 23.17 13.41 5.42
C GLU A 65 22.90 13.91 3.99
N LEU A 66 21.68 13.73 3.50
CA LEU A 66 21.24 14.32 2.22
C LEU A 66 21.29 15.85 2.27
N GLU A 67 20.82 16.51 3.35
CA GLU A 67 20.87 17.97 3.52
C GLU A 67 22.30 18.49 3.54
N GLU A 68 23.22 17.79 4.22
CA GLU A 68 24.64 18.13 4.28
C GLU A 68 25.29 18.05 2.90
N THR A 69 25.03 16.99 2.14
CA THR A 69 25.55 16.82 0.76
C THR A 69 24.97 17.85 -0.21
N LEU A 70 23.67 18.12 -0.11
CA LEU A 70 22.99 19.11 -0.95
C LEU A 70 23.34 20.56 -0.60
N HIS A 71 23.88 20.82 0.61
CA HIS A 71 24.01 22.14 1.19
C HIS A 71 22.69 22.95 1.18
N ALA A 72 21.57 22.26 1.28
CA ALA A 72 20.23 22.81 1.20
C ALA A 72 19.24 22.08 2.10
N PRO A 73 18.32 22.77 2.77
CA PRO A 73 17.35 22.15 3.64
C PRO A 73 16.27 21.43 2.85
N ILE A 74 15.91 20.25 3.32
CA ILE A 74 14.79 19.45 2.77
C ILE A 74 13.51 19.81 3.55
N ARG A 75 12.43 20.07 2.84
CA ARG A 75 11.10 20.29 3.43
C ARG A 75 10.26 19.02 3.40
N LYS A 76 10.22 18.35 2.26
CA LYS A 76 9.37 17.21 2.01
C LYS A 76 10.10 16.12 1.24
N VAL A 77 9.60 14.89 1.35
CA VAL A 77 10.17 13.72 0.69
C VAL A 77 9.07 12.84 0.09
N TYR A 78 9.41 12.06 -0.91
CA TYR A 78 8.57 10.99 -1.44
C TYR A 78 8.96 9.66 -0.81
N VAL A 79 7.98 8.84 -0.45
CA VAL A 79 8.22 7.61 0.33
C VAL A 79 7.65 6.40 -0.40
N GLY A 80 8.47 5.35 -0.51
CA GLY A 80 8.03 4.05 -0.99
C GLY A 80 7.25 3.26 0.06
N ILE A 81 6.11 2.68 -0.35
CA ILE A 81 5.33 1.75 0.47
C ILE A 81 5.42 0.36 -0.14
N GLY A 82 5.94 -0.59 0.62
CA GLY A 82 6.05 -2.00 0.27
C GLY A 82 5.87 -2.90 1.50
N GLY A 83 6.19 -4.18 1.34
CA GLY A 83 6.24 -5.14 2.44
C GLY A 83 5.09 -6.14 2.48
N LEU A 84 5.18 -7.08 3.42
CA LEU A 84 4.39 -8.32 3.47
C LEU A 84 2.88 -8.15 3.43
N SER A 85 2.34 -7.05 3.92
CA SER A 85 0.88 -6.84 3.94
C SER A 85 0.29 -6.41 2.61
N VAL A 86 1.15 -6.00 1.66
CA VAL A 86 0.75 -5.53 0.33
C VAL A 86 0.39 -6.73 -0.56
N ARG A 87 -0.80 -6.71 -1.11
CA ARG A 87 -1.27 -7.73 -2.07
C ARG A 87 -2.41 -7.19 -2.92
N SER A 88 -2.63 -7.82 -4.05
CA SER A 88 -3.81 -7.54 -4.86
C SER A 88 -4.99 -8.45 -4.49
N ILE A 89 -6.20 -7.89 -4.59
CA ILE A 89 -7.47 -8.63 -4.56
C ILE A 89 -8.31 -8.20 -5.75
N ARG A 90 -9.05 -9.15 -6.33
CA ARG A 90 -10.01 -8.85 -7.38
C ARG A 90 -11.34 -8.46 -6.76
N ASN A 91 -11.97 -7.46 -7.33
CA ASN A 91 -13.34 -7.07 -6.99
C ASN A 91 -14.12 -6.76 -8.26
N THR A 92 -15.41 -6.92 -8.18
CA THR A 92 -16.33 -6.65 -9.29
C THR A 92 -17.46 -5.78 -8.78
N GLU A 93 -17.67 -4.66 -9.46
CA GLU A 93 -18.76 -3.74 -9.19
C GLU A 93 -19.67 -3.65 -10.40
N SER A 94 -20.97 -3.74 -10.16
CA SER A 94 -21.95 -3.73 -11.23
C SER A 94 -23.02 -2.68 -11.04
N LYS A 95 -23.56 -2.18 -12.15
CA LYS A 95 -24.63 -1.20 -12.13
C LYS A 95 -25.65 -1.46 -13.23
N GLN A 96 -26.92 -1.52 -12.82
CA GLN A 96 -28.04 -1.56 -13.76
C GLN A 96 -28.28 -0.15 -14.29
N LEU A 97 -28.51 -0.03 -15.58
CA LEU A 97 -28.76 1.22 -16.30
C LEU A 97 -30.19 1.21 -16.86
N GLY A 98 -30.66 2.35 -17.33
CA GLY A 98 -31.89 2.39 -18.15
C GLY A 98 -31.62 1.83 -19.54
N GLU A 99 -32.69 1.43 -20.23
CA GLU A 99 -32.58 0.90 -21.59
C GLU A 99 -31.77 1.83 -22.50
N ASP A 100 -30.83 1.26 -23.25
CA ASP A 100 -29.95 1.97 -24.18
C ASP A 100 -29.18 3.17 -23.59
N THR A 101 -28.92 3.15 -22.27
CA THR A 101 -28.18 4.23 -21.63
C THR A 101 -26.74 4.25 -22.12
N LYS A 102 -26.28 5.39 -22.63
CA LYS A 102 -24.90 5.58 -23.07
C LYS A 102 -23.97 5.70 -21.87
N ILE A 103 -22.98 4.81 -21.79
CA ILE A 103 -21.97 4.83 -20.72
C ILE A 103 -21.19 6.13 -20.78
N SER A 104 -21.19 6.90 -19.68
CA SER A 104 -20.45 8.15 -19.53
C SER A 104 -19.22 7.96 -18.63
N GLN A 105 -18.25 8.88 -18.71
CA GLN A 105 -17.11 8.89 -17.79
C GLN A 105 -17.57 9.00 -16.33
N ALA A 106 -18.56 9.83 -16.04
CA ALA A 106 -19.11 9.98 -14.69
C ALA A 106 -19.68 8.65 -14.12
N LEU A 107 -20.23 7.80 -14.99
CA LEU A 107 -20.68 6.47 -14.59
C LEU A 107 -19.50 5.57 -14.23
N ILE A 108 -18.45 5.57 -15.03
CA ILE A 108 -17.19 4.82 -14.75
C ILE A 108 -16.58 5.28 -13.44
N ASP A 109 -16.48 6.59 -13.22
CA ASP A 109 -15.96 7.18 -11.98
C ASP A 109 -16.81 6.78 -10.77
N SER A 110 -18.15 6.73 -10.93
CA SER A 110 -19.07 6.26 -9.87
C SER A 110 -18.86 4.79 -9.52
N ILE A 111 -18.65 3.91 -10.51
CA ILE A 111 -18.37 2.48 -10.28
C ILE A 111 -17.01 2.30 -9.60
N MET A 112 -16.00 3.06 -10.03
CA MET A 112 -14.69 3.07 -9.40
C MET A 112 -14.76 3.57 -7.95
N GLN A 113 -15.57 4.58 -7.67
CA GLN A 113 -15.77 5.08 -6.32
C GLN A 113 -16.45 4.03 -5.42
N SER A 114 -17.50 3.36 -5.92
CA SER A 114 -18.13 2.25 -5.20
C SER A 114 -17.12 1.13 -4.88
N ASN A 115 -16.25 0.78 -5.82
CA ASN A 115 -15.18 -0.19 -5.60
C ASN A 115 -14.19 0.25 -4.50
N ARG A 116 -13.92 1.55 -4.34
CA ARG A 116 -13.05 2.07 -3.27
C ARG A 116 -13.68 2.03 -1.89
N GLU A 117 -14.99 1.99 -1.82
CA GLU A 117 -15.77 2.01 -0.57
C GLU A 117 -16.08 0.60 -0.03
N ILE A 118 -15.57 -0.47 -0.65
CA ILE A 118 -15.75 -1.83 -0.14
C ILE A 118 -15.21 -1.95 1.29
N PRO A 119 -15.97 -2.57 2.22
CA PRO A 119 -15.53 -2.71 3.59
C PRO A 119 -14.39 -3.73 3.69
N LEU A 120 -13.24 -3.28 4.19
CA LEU A 120 -12.07 -4.12 4.47
C LEU A 120 -11.76 -4.10 5.96
N ILE A 121 -11.65 -5.29 6.57
CA ILE A 121 -11.29 -5.40 7.99
C ILE A 121 -9.78 -5.22 8.13
N ASP A 122 -9.34 -4.23 8.95
CA ASP A 122 -7.93 -3.91 9.25
C ASP A 122 -7.04 -3.67 8.00
N ARG A 123 -7.66 -3.28 6.88
CA ARG A 123 -6.95 -3.04 5.62
C ARG A 123 -7.50 -1.80 4.93
N GLU A 124 -6.66 -1.21 4.09
CA GLU A 124 -7.03 -0.09 3.22
C GLU A 124 -6.65 -0.38 1.77
N ILE A 125 -7.37 0.22 0.85
CA ILE A 125 -7.02 0.20 -0.58
C ILE A 125 -5.98 1.29 -0.82
N LEU A 126 -4.79 0.88 -1.24
CA LEU A 126 -3.70 1.81 -1.58
C LEU A 126 -3.77 2.29 -3.03
N ALA A 127 -4.19 1.41 -3.94
CA ALA A 127 -4.41 1.74 -5.35
C ALA A 127 -5.49 0.83 -5.95
N VAL A 128 -6.10 1.29 -7.02
CA VAL A 128 -7.08 0.55 -7.82
C VAL A 128 -6.60 0.51 -9.27
N GLU A 129 -6.45 -0.70 -9.80
CA GLU A 129 -6.09 -0.95 -11.20
C GLU A 129 -7.32 -1.49 -11.94
N PRO A 130 -7.98 -0.67 -12.78
CA PRO A 130 -9.07 -1.15 -13.64
C PRO A 130 -8.57 -2.27 -14.55
N GLN A 131 -9.34 -3.34 -14.65
CA GLN A 131 -8.99 -4.47 -15.50
C GLN A 131 -9.74 -4.39 -16.82
N GLU A 132 -11.01 -4.67 -16.79
CA GLU A 132 -11.91 -4.68 -17.95
C GLU A 132 -13.32 -4.34 -17.46
N TYR A 133 -14.15 -3.85 -18.39
CA TYR A 133 -15.57 -3.62 -18.16
C TYR A 133 -16.37 -4.60 -19.04
N LYS A 134 -17.27 -5.35 -18.41
CA LYS A 134 -18.19 -6.22 -19.14
C LYS A 134 -19.46 -5.44 -19.45
N VAL A 135 -19.75 -5.32 -20.75
CA VAL A 135 -20.93 -4.65 -21.28
C VAL A 135 -21.66 -5.64 -22.19
N GLY A 136 -22.80 -6.14 -21.73
CA GLY A 136 -23.44 -7.28 -22.36
C GLY A 136 -22.53 -8.52 -22.35
N ASN A 137 -22.19 -9.04 -23.54
CA ASN A 137 -21.28 -10.18 -23.70
C ASN A 137 -19.82 -9.75 -24.01
N ASN A 138 -19.54 -8.46 -24.09
CA ASN A 138 -18.22 -7.96 -24.48
C ASN A 138 -17.41 -7.51 -23.28
N LEU A 139 -16.09 -7.79 -23.28
CA LEU A 139 -15.11 -7.23 -22.36
C LEU A 139 -14.38 -6.07 -23.06
N LEU A 140 -14.45 -4.88 -22.46
CA LEU A 140 -13.91 -3.66 -23.02
C LEU A 140 -12.97 -3.01 -22.02
N THR A 141 -11.86 -2.46 -22.49
CA THR A 141 -10.98 -1.62 -21.67
C THR A 141 -11.49 -0.18 -21.57
N GLU A 142 -12.14 0.31 -22.62
CA GLU A 142 -12.70 1.65 -22.72
C GLU A 142 -14.20 1.57 -23.09
N PRO A 143 -15.12 1.48 -22.14
CA PRO A 143 -16.54 1.32 -22.41
C PRO A 143 -17.28 2.65 -22.66
N VAL A 144 -16.63 3.82 -22.49
CA VAL A 144 -17.27 5.13 -22.62
C VAL A 144 -17.84 5.31 -24.03
N GLY A 145 -19.10 5.71 -24.09
CA GLY A 145 -19.81 5.92 -25.34
C GLY A 145 -20.64 4.73 -25.84
N VAL A 146 -20.46 3.54 -25.27
CA VAL A 146 -21.22 2.34 -25.63
C VAL A 146 -22.61 2.38 -24.98
N PRO A 147 -23.70 2.11 -25.71
CA PRO A 147 -25.04 1.93 -25.12
C PRO A 147 -25.13 0.59 -24.39
N ALA A 148 -25.75 0.59 -23.21
CA ALA A 148 -25.90 -0.61 -22.41
C ALA A 148 -27.01 -0.47 -21.37
N ASP A 149 -27.63 -1.59 -21.00
CA ASP A 149 -28.59 -1.70 -19.90
C ASP A 149 -27.93 -2.13 -18.60
N TYR A 150 -26.71 -2.66 -18.70
CA TYR A 150 -25.93 -3.16 -17.57
C TYR A 150 -24.43 -3.03 -17.84
N ILE A 151 -23.69 -2.67 -16.83
CA ILE A 151 -22.22 -2.62 -16.84
C ILE A 151 -21.65 -3.27 -15.58
N GLU A 152 -20.58 -4.02 -15.76
CA GLU A 152 -19.80 -4.64 -14.69
C GLU A 152 -18.34 -4.25 -14.84
N GLY A 153 -17.79 -3.54 -13.85
CA GLY A 153 -16.38 -3.17 -13.79
C GLY A 153 -15.57 -4.19 -12.98
N HIS A 154 -14.51 -4.72 -13.58
CA HIS A 154 -13.56 -5.61 -12.91
C HIS A 154 -12.35 -4.79 -12.45
N PHE A 155 -11.99 -4.91 -11.19
CA PHE A 155 -10.91 -4.15 -10.56
C PHE A 155 -9.93 -5.06 -9.88
N LEU A 156 -8.66 -4.68 -9.93
CA LEU A 156 -7.61 -5.21 -9.07
C LEU A 156 -7.29 -4.15 -8.02
N ASN A 157 -7.71 -4.39 -6.77
CA ASN A 157 -7.43 -3.50 -5.66
C ASN A 157 -6.13 -3.91 -4.98
N ILE A 158 -5.17 -3.01 -4.88
CA ILE A 158 -3.95 -3.21 -4.11
C ILE A 158 -4.23 -2.76 -2.68
N ILE A 159 -4.18 -3.72 -1.77
CA ILE A 159 -4.52 -3.51 -0.36
C ILE A 159 -3.32 -3.76 0.54
N ALA A 160 -3.33 -3.11 1.70
CA ALA A 160 -2.38 -3.38 2.78
C ALA A 160 -3.06 -3.23 4.15
N ARG A 161 -2.37 -3.65 5.22
CA ARG A 161 -2.80 -3.35 6.59
C ARG A 161 -2.75 -1.84 6.83
N HIS A 162 -3.75 -1.31 7.51
CA HIS A 162 -3.82 0.11 7.87
C HIS A 162 -2.59 0.58 8.67
N SER A 163 -2.02 -0.29 9.51
CA SER A 163 -0.81 -0.01 10.29
C SER A 163 0.41 0.31 9.42
N LEU A 164 0.50 -0.21 8.18
CA LEU A 164 1.66 0.00 7.30
C LEU A 164 1.88 1.50 7.03
N LYS A 165 0.87 2.17 6.50
CA LYS A 165 0.92 3.60 6.18
C LYS A 165 0.89 4.48 7.43
N SER A 166 0.14 4.08 8.47
CA SER A 166 0.04 4.85 9.70
C SER A 166 1.37 4.90 10.46
N ASN A 167 2.13 3.79 10.52
CA ASN A 167 3.45 3.77 11.17
C ASN A 167 4.44 4.67 10.42
N ILE A 168 4.47 4.62 9.09
CA ILE A 168 5.30 5.52 8.27
C ILE A 168 4.94 6.98 8.58
N LYS A 169 3.64 7.32 8.53
CA LYS A 169 3.16 8.67 8.85
C LYS A 169 3.55 9.12 10.25
N GLN A 170 3.52 8.21 11.23
CA GLN A 170 3.91 8.52 12.60
C GLN A 170 5.42 8.80 12.73
N CYS A 171 6.28 8.02 12.07
CA CYS A 171 7.73 8.28 12.04
C CYS A 171 8.02 9.65 11.43
N PHE A 172 7.45 9.97 10.26
CA PHE A 172 7.67 11.26 9.61
C PHE A 172 7.15 12.45 10.45
N LYS A 173 6.03 12.27 11.16
CA LYS A 173 5.54 13.29 12.09
C LYS A 173 6.54 13.60 13.21
N GLN A 174 7.29 12.60 13.67
CA GLN A 174 8.31 12.77 14.71
C GLN A 174 9.59 13.41 14.16
N THR A 175 9.96 13.14 12.90
CA THR A 175 11.15 13.77 12.27
C THR A 175 10.96 15.26 11.96
N GLY A 176 9.72 15.72 11.79
CA GLY A 176 9.39 17.07 11.37
C GLY A 176 9.48 17.32 9.86
N TYR A 177 9.82 16.30 9.06
CA TYR A 177 9.78 16.39 7.60
C TYR A 177 8.39 16.00 7.08
N GLU A 178 7.95 16.65 5.98
CA GLU A 178 6.68 16.37 5.34
C GLU A 178 6.82 15.25 4.31
N VAL A 179 5.80 14.38 4.18
CA VAL A 179 5.71 13.43 3.06
C VAL A 179 4.89 14.07 1.97
N ALA A 180 5.51 14.30 0.81
CA ALA A 180 4.86 14.87 -0.36
C ALA A 180 3.83 13.90 -0.95
N ASP A 181 4.23 12.63 -1.12
CA ASP A 181 3.34 11.56 -1.56
C ASP A 181 3.92 10.19 -1.22
N TYR A 182 3.06 9.16 -1.25
CA TYR A 182 3.39 7.77 -1.02
C TYR A 182 3.26 6.98 -2.32
N PHE A 183 4.35 6.32 -2.73
CA PHE A 183 4.34 5.48 -3.92
C PHE A 183 4.39 4.00 -3.55
N LEU A 184 3.60 3.18 -4.24
CA LEU A 184 3.69 1.73 -4.11
C LEU A 184 4.99 1.24 -4.75
N SER A 185 5.93 0.75 -3.92
CA SER A 185 7.23 0.27 -4.35
C SER A 185 7.15 -0.70 -5.53
N PRO A 186 6.30 -1.73 -5.55
CA PRO A 186 6.23 -2.64 -6.70
C PRO A 186 5.83 -1.98 -8.02
N LEU A 187 4.99 -0.94 -7.97
CA LEU A 187 4.55 -0.23 -9.18
C LEU A 187 5.63 0.68 -9.73
N VAL A 188 6.28 1.45 -8.85
CA VAL A 188 7.36 2.36 -9.29
C VAL A 188 8.59 1.59 -9.75
N THR A 189 8.93 0.46 -9.13
CA THR A 189 9.98 -0.44 -9.60
C THR A 189 9.65 -0.97 -11.00
N ALA A 190 8.43 -1.45 -11.21
CA ALA A 190 8.01 -1.90 -12.53
C ALA A 190 8.13 -0.80 -13.59
N ASN A 191 7.85 0.46 -13.24
CA ASN A 191 7.91 1.58 -14.18
C ASN A 191 9.33 1.90 -14.68
N VAL A 192 10.34 1.56 -13.91
CA VAL A 192 11.74 1.85 -14.26
C VAL A 192 12.52 0.61 -14.70
N VAL A 193 11.96 -0.59 -14.53
CA VAL A 193 12.62 -1.86 -14.83
C VAL A 193 12.03 -2.53 -16.05
N LEU A 194 10.70 -2.45 -16.27
CA LEU A 194 10.03 -3.16 -17.34
C LEU A 194 9.85 -2.30 -18.58
N SER A 195 10.20 -2.83 -19.73
CA SER A 195 9.86 -2.21 -21.01
C SER A 195 8.37 -2.35 -21.33
N ASP A 196 7.86 -1.44 -22.18
CA ASP A 196 6.47 -1.50 -22.67
C ASP A 196 6.17 -2.78 -23.43
N SER A 197 7.15 -3.35 -24.12
CA SER A 197 7.00 -4.60 -24.86
C SER A 197 6.81 -5.79 -23.91
N GLU A 198 7.55 -5.86 -22.79
CA GLU A 198 7.41 -6.89 -21.77
C GLU A 198 6.04 -6.83 -21.11
N ARG A 199 5.60 -5.63 -20.67
CA ARG A 199 4.28 -5.44 -20.04
C ARG A 199 3.14 -5.79 -20.99
N ARG A 200 3.24 -5.43 -22.25
CA ARG A 200 2.22 -5.72 -23.27
C ARG A 200 2.16 -7.20 -23.59
N SER A 201 3.31 -7.84 -23.80
CA SER A 201 3.40 -9.26 -24.16
C SER A 201 3.02 -10.18 -23.01
N GLY A 202 3.09 -9.71 -21.77
CA GLY A 202 2.88 -10.45 -20.54
C GLY A 202 4.20 -10.90 -19.94
N CYS A 203 4.51 -10.38 -18.74
CA CYS A 203 5.71 -10.72 -17.98
C CYS A 203 5.42 -10.82 -16.49
N ALA A 204 6.30 -11.48 -15.76
CA ALA A 204 6.35 -11.41 -14.30
C ALA A 204 7.61 -10.63 -13.88
N LEU A 205 7.44 -9.59 -13.07
CA LEU A 205 8.53 -8.93 -12.37
C LEU A 205 8.64 -9.53 -10.98
N ILE A 206 9.83 -10.01 -10.63
CA ILE A 206 10.16 -10.59 -9.34
C ILE A 206 11.24 -9.72 -8.70
N ASP A 207 10.89 -9.09 -7.60
CA ASP A 207 11.82 -8.33 -6.78
C ASP A 207 12.24 -9.18 -5.59
N PHE A 208 13.47 -9.67 -5.65
CA PHE A 208 14.09 -10.53 -4.66
C PHE A 208 14.80 -9.68 -3.59
N GLY A 209 14.08 -9.30 -2.56
CA GLY A 209 14.60 -8.55 -1.43
C GLY A 209 15.26 -9.42 -0.35
N ALA A 210 15.70 -8.77 0.74
CA ALA A 210 16.32 -9.45 1.87
C ALA A 210 15.30 -10.26 2.69
N ASN A 211 14.18 -9.68 3.09
CA ASN A 211 13.18 -10.33 3.94
C ASN A 211 11.90 -10.74 3.20
N THR A 212 11.72 -10.28 1.97
CA THR A 212 10.53 -10.53 1.17
C THR A 212 10.88 -10.66 -0.31
N THR A 213 10.07 -11.42 -1.02
CA THR A 213 10.09 -11.47 -2.47
C THR A 213 8.74 -10.99 -3.00
N THR A 214 8.75 -10.00 -3.88
CA THR A 214 7.55 -9.42 -4.47
C THR A 214 7.35 -9.95 -5.88
N VAL A 215 6.14 -10.41 -6.19
CA VAL A 215 5.74 -10.92 -7.50
C VAL A 215 4.67 -10.03 -8.09
N SER A 216 4.95 -9.41 -9.24
CA SER A 216 4.04 -8.57 -10.01
C SER A 216 3.86 -9.12 -11.42
N VAL A 217 2.65 -9.48 -11.80
CA VAL A 217 2.35 -10.04 -13.14
C VAL A 217 1.63 -9.00 -13.98
N TYR A 218 2.17 -8.74 -15.17
CA TYR A 218 1.64 -7.78 -16.13
C TYR A 218 1.17 -8.47 -17.41
N LYS A 219 0.09 -7.97 -18.01
CA LYS A 219 -0.40 -8.35 -19.35
C LYS A 219 -1.21 -7.21 -19.95
N ASN A 220 -0.97 -6.91 -21.21
CA ASN A 220 -1.61 -5.79 -21.93
C ASN A 220 -1.38 -4.43 -21.25
N ASN A 221 -0.19 -4.20 -20.71
CA ASN A 221 0.22 -3.04 -19.92
C ASN A 221 -0.54 -2.85 -18.59
N ILE A 222 -1.32 -3.84 -18.15
CA ILE A 222 -2.12 -3.80 -16.93
C ILE A 222 -1.53 -4.76 -15.92
N LEU A 223 -1.44 -4.34 -14.65
CA LEU A 223 -1.11 -5.21 -13.54
C LEU A 223 -2.25 -6.22 -13.32
N ARG A 224 -1.95 -7.51 -13.34
CA ARG A 224 -2.93 -8.60 -13.21
C ARG A 224 -2.85 -9.32 -11.87
N HIS A 225 -1.72 -9.25 -11.20
CA HIS A 225 -1.51 -9.84 -9.88
C HIS A 225 -0.35 -9.17 -9.16
N LEU A 226 -0.48 -9.02 -7.85
CA LEU A 226 0.58 -8.55 -6.97
C LEU A 226 0.52 -9.33 -5.66
N ALA A 227 1.64 -9.94 -5.28
CA ALA A 227 1.79 -10.64 -4.02
C ALA A 227 3.18 -10.41 -3.43
N VAL A 228 3.27 -10.40 -2.10
CA VAL A 228 4.53 -10.34 -1.36
C VAL A 228 4.68 -11.62 -0.55
N ILE A 229 5.77 -12.33 -0.77
CA ILE A 229 6.13 -13.59 -0.14
C ILE A 229 7.05 -13.27 1.05
N PRO A 230 6.84 -13.84 2.25
CA PRO A 230 7.62 -13.56 3.46
C PRO A 230 8.98 -14.28 3.50
N LEU A 231 9.60 -14.47 2.35
CA LEU A 231 10.90 -15.14 2.16
C LEU A 231 11.79 -14.24 1.30
N GLY A 232 13.07 -14.20 1.61
CA GLY A 232 14.08 -13.46 0.88
C GLY A 232 15.49 -13.96 1.20
N SER A 233 16.53 -13.23 0.77
CA SER A 233 17.93 -13.66 0.90
C SER A 233 18.40 -13.81 2.35
N GLU A 234 17.79 -13.09 3.30
CA GLU A 234 18.05 -13.20 4.73
C GLU A 234 17.76 -14.62 5.27
N ASN A 235 16.76 -15.30 4.71
CA ASN A 235 16.45 -16.67 5.11
C ASN A 235 17.58 -17.65 4.76
N ILE A 236 18.32 -17.40 3.66
CA ILE A 236 19.51 -18.17 3.31
C ILE A 236 20.59 -17.97 4.38
N THR A 237 20.83 -16.73 4.78
CA THR A 237 21.81 -16.39 5.85
C THR A 237 21.45 -17.08 7.15
N GLN A 238 20.17 -17.03 7.55
CA GLN A 238 19.68 -17.68 8.78
C GLN A 238 19.87 -19.21 8.74
N ASP A 239 19.65 -19.85 7.59
CA ASP A 239 19.88 -21.29 7.43
C ASP A 239 21.36 -21.63 7.56
N ILE A 240 22.25 -20.82 6.98
CA ILE A 240 23.71 -21.00 7.15
C ILE A 240 24.09 -20.81 8.62
N CYS A 241 23.54 -19.80 9.32
CA CYS A 241 23.79 -19.56 10.74
C CYS A 241 23.31 -20.72 11.64
N SER A 242 22.34 -21.52 11.19
CA SER A 242 21.90 -22.72 11.92
C SER A 242 23.00 -23.76 12.10
N MET A 243 24.07 -23.67 11.30
CA MET A 243 25.30 -24.47 11.42
C MET A 243 26.32 -23.91 12.42
N HIS A 244 25.87 -23.10 13.37
CA HIS A 244 26.64 -22.44 14.44
C HIS A 244 27.60 -21.35 13.96
N PHE A 245 27.27 -20.66 12.86
CA PHE A 245 27.95 -19.45 12.42
C PHE A 245 27.23 -18.21 12.98
N GLU A 246 28.01 -17.14 13.20
CA GLU A 246 27.45 -15.82 13.49
C GLU A 246 26.77 -15.23 12.25
N GLU A 247 25.84 -14.29 12.42
CA GLU A 247 25.07 -13.70 11.32
C GLU A 247 25.98 -13.08 10.24
N GLU A 248 27.02 -12.39 10.67
CA GLU A 248 28.00 -11.76 9.79
C GLU A 248 28.83 -12.79 9.00
N GLU A 249 29.20 -13.90 9.64
CA GLU A 249 29.89 -15.03 8.98
C GLU A 249 28.98 -15.73 7.98
N GLY A 250 27.72 -16.00 8.34
CA GLY A 250 26.72 -16.60 7.47
C GLY A 250 26.46 -15.74 6.22
N GLU A 251 26.35 -14.41 6.40
CA GLU A 251 26.21 -13.49 5.28
C GLU A 251 27.45 -13.49 4.36
N GLN A 252 28.66 -13.47 4.93
CA GLN A 252 29.89 -13.52 4.14
C GLN A 252 30.06 -14.85 3.40
N LEU A 253 29.70 -15.99 4.00
CA LEU A 253 29.67 -17.27 3.35
C LEU A 253 28.75 -17.31 2.15
N LYS A 254 27.51 -16.77 2.33
CA LYS A 254 26.53 -16.63 1.25
C LYS A 254 27.05 -15.76 0.10
N LEU A 255 27.58 -14.56 0.42
CA LEU A 255 28.04 -13.61 -0.59
C LEU A 255 29.27 -14.09 -1.38
N ARG A 256 30.22 -14.78 -0.72
CA ARG A 256 31.47 -15.22 -1.37
C ARG A 256 31.35 -16.55 -2.06
N PHE A 257 30.56 -17.48 -1.54
CA PHE A 257 30.58 -18.90 -1.97
C PHE A 257 29.18 -19.44 -2.30
N GLY A 258 28.12 -18.71 -2.02
CA GLY A 258 26.75 -19.14 -2.28
C GLY A 258 26.47 -19.25 -3.78
N SER A 259 25.73 -20.29 -4.17
CA SER A 259 25.21 -20.49 -5.52
C SER A 259 23.78 -21.01 -5.43
N ALA A 260 22.90 -20.47 -6.27
CA ALA A 260 21.49 -20.86 -6.31
C ALA A 260 21.26 -22.22 -6.97
N TYR A 261 22.23 -22.68 -7.77
CA TYR A 261 22.16 -23.94 -8.48
C TYR A 261 23.59 -24.44 -8.74
N THR A 262 23.83 -25.67 -8.37
CA THR A 262 25.14 -26.34 -8.57
C THR A 262 24.93 -27.60 -9.41
N GLU A 263 25.66 -27.73 -10.52
CA GLU A 263 25.65 -28.96 -11.31
C GLU A 263 26.40 -30.03 -10.53
N LEU A 264 25.77 -31.19 -10.33
CA LEU A 264 26.38 -32.31 -9.65
C LEU A 264 27.57 -32.78 -10.46
N SER A 265 28.76 -32.73 -9.86
CA SER A 265 29.97 -33.34 -10.43
C SER A 265 30.22 -34.67 -9.72
N ASP A 266 30.45 -35.72 -10.50
CA ASP A 266 30.83 -37.03 -9.99
C ASP A 266 32.33 -37.12 -9.55
N ASN A 267 33.04 -35.98 -9.53
CA ASN A 267 34.43 -35.90 -9.14
C ASN A 267 34.61 -35.88 -7.63
N ASP A 268 35.28 -36.89 -7.07
CA ASP A 268 35.59 -37.02 -5.63
C ASP A 268 36.36 -35.81 -5.05
N GLU A 269 37.17 -35.12 -5.87
CA GLU A 269 37.92 -33.93 -5.45
C GLU A 269 37.01 -32.71 -5.17
N GLU A 270 35.96 -32.54 -5.94
CA GLU A 270 34.96 -31.47 -5.72
C GLU A 270 34.08 -31.75 -4.51
N THR A 271 33.77 -33.01 -4.25
CA THR A 271 32.94 -33.44 -3.12
C THR A 271 33.60 -33.19 -1.76
N ASN A 272 34.97 -33.24 -1.69
CA ASN A 272 35.73 -33.00 -0.47
C ASN A 272 36.21 -31.56 -0.27
N ARG A 273 35.80 -30.64 -1.13
CA ARG A 273 36.16 -29.23 -1.01
C ARG A 273 35.48 -28.57 0.20
N SER A 274 36.21 -27.68 0.84
CA SER A 274 35.66 -26.83 1.93
C SER A 274 35.92 -25.37 1.64
N TYR A 275 34.98 -24.54 2.01
CA TYR A 275 35.10 -23.08 1.97
C TYR A 275 35.63 -22.58 3.30
N ASN A 276 36.65 -21.74 3.25
CA ASN A 276 37.29 -21.16 4.42
C ASN A 276 37.10 -19.63 4.37
N LEU A 277 36.51 -19.04 5.41
CA LEU A 277 36.33 -17.61 5.55
C LEU A 277 37.46 -17.03 6.40
N ASP A 278 38.53 -16.58 5.75
CA ASP A 278 39.65 -15.85 6.33
C ASP A 278 40.27 -16.54 7.58
N GLY A 279 40.25 -17.89 7.63
CA GLY A 279 40.72 -18.67 8.76
C GLY A 279 39.83 -18.67 10.01
N ARG A 280 38.71 -18.00 9.98
CA ARG A 280 37.75 -17.90 11.12
C ARG A 280 36.81 -19.08 11.17
N CYS A 281 36.20 -19.41 10.06
CA CYS A 281 35.28 -20.53 9.97
C CYS A 281 35.47 -21.33 8.68
N THR A 282 35.09 -22.59 8.70
CA THR A 282 35.19 -23.51 7.54
C THR A 282 33.90 -24.31 7.45
N ILE A 283 33.38 -24.44 6.23
CA ILE A 283 32.20 -25.24 5.93
C ILE A 283 32.49 -26.17 4.74
N PRO A 284 32.05 -27.44 4.76
CA PRO A 284 32.11 -28.29 3.57
C PRO A 284 31.32 -27.63 2.42
N ALA A 285 31.91 -27.55 1.24
CA ALA A 285 31.30 -26.87 0.10
C ALA A 285 29.91 -27.42 -0.22
N ARG A 286 29.79 -28.74 -0.27
CA ARG A 286 28.53 -29.43 -0.54
C ARG A 286 27.44 -29.05 0.47
N GLN A 287 27.81 -28.92 1.74
CA GLN A 287 26.83 -28.56 2.79
C GLN A 287 26.31 -27.12 2.60
N LEU A 288 27.18 -26.16 2.27
CA LEU A 288 26.77 -24.80 1.96
C LEU A 288 25.86 -24.74 0.73
N GLU A 289 26.26 -25.45 -0.33
CA GLU A 289 25.50 -25.56 -1.58
C GLU A 289 24.09 -26.12 -1.33
N ASP A 290 23.99 -27.25 -0.61
CA ASP A 290 22.71 -27.88 -0.30
C ASP A 290 21.80 -26.96 0.51
N ILE A 291 22.32 -26.18 1.49
CA ILE A 291 21.57 -25.21 2.29
C ILE A 291 21.05 -24.09 1.40
N VAL A 292 21.92 -23.49 0.59
CA VAL A 292 21.55 -22.37 -0.29
C VAL A 292 20.51 -22.81 -1.31
N GLU A 293 20.75 -23.93 -2.01
CA GLU A 293 19.83 -24.47 -3.01
C GLU A 293 18.46 -24.81 -2.42
N ALA A 294 18.42 -25.45 -1.25
CA ALA A 294 17.16 -25.80 -0.61
C ALA A 294 16.30 -24.56 -0.32
N ARG A 295 16.91 -23.49 0.19
CA ARG A 295 16.18 -22.25 0.46
C ARG A 295 15.78 -21.52 -0.81
N VAL A 296 16.67 -21.44 -1.80
CA VAL A 296 16.37 -20.86 -3.10
C VAL A 296 15.21 -21.59 -3.78
N ASN A 297 15.22 -22.92 -3.74
CA ASN A 297 14.14 -23.74 -4.30
C ASN A 297 12.79 -23.46 -3.63
N GLU A 298 12.78 -23.28 -2.30
CA GLU A 298 11.58 -22.88 -1.58
C GLU A 298 11.07 -21.50 -2.03
N ILE A 299 11.96 -20.51 -2.12
CA ILE A 299 11.60 -19.15 -2.57
C ILE A 299 11.02 -19.20 -3.99
N ILE A 300 11.71 -19.87 -4.93
CA ILE A 300 11.27 -19.98 -6.33
C ILE A 300 9.94 -20.73 -6.45
N THR A 301 9.75 -21.79 -5.68
CA THR A 301 8.50 -22.57 -5.68
C THR A 301 7.32 -21.69 -5.23
N ASN A 302 7.52 -20.87 -4.20
CA ASN A 302 6.51 -19.91 -3.73
C ASN A 302 6.24 -18.81 -4.77
N VAL A 303 7.28 -18.29 -5.42
CA VAL A 303 7.17 -17.33 -6.53
C VAL A 303 6.36 -17.94 -7.67
N TRP A 304 6.71 -19.14 -8.10
CA TRP A 304 6.01 -19.83 -9.17
C TRP A 304 4.54 -20.09 -8.83
N ASN A 305 4.26 -20.47 -7.60
CA ASN A 305 2.90 -20.64 -7.13
C ASN A 305 2.08 -19.33 -7.24
N GLN A 306 2.65 -18.17 -6.90
CA GLN A 306 1.97 -16.88 -7.06
C GLN A 306 1.72 -16.55 -8.55
N ILE A 307 2.65 -16.88 -9.42
CA ILE A 307 2.48 -16.72 -10.87
C ILE A 307 1.34 -17.63 -11.36
N MET A 308 1.28 -18.88 -10.93
CA MET A 308 0.19 -19.80 -11.31
C MET A 308 -1.17 -19.36 -10.78
N VAL A 309 -1.26 -18.90 -9.53
CA VAL A 309 -2.47 -18.35 -8.91
C VAL A 309 -2.98 -17.11 -9.67
N SER A 310 -2.10 -16.34 -10.28
CA SER A 310 -2.50 -15.20 -11.11
C SER A 310 -3.37 -15.60 -12.31
N GLY A 311 -3.24 -16.85 -12.81
CA GLY A 311 -3.87 -17.35 -14.04
C GLY A 311 -3.13 -16.95 -15.32
N TYR A 312 -1.88 -16.50 -15.20
CA TYR A 312 -1.06 -16.04 -16.33
C TYR A 312 0.25 -16.85 -16.51
N GLY A 313 0.43 -17.96 -15.80
CA GLY A 313 1.66 -18.75 -15.87
C GLY A 313 2.04 -19.22 -17.29
N ASP A 314 1.05 -19.53 -18.11
CA ASP A 314 1.17 -19.95 -19.52
C ASP A 314 1.16 -18.77 -20.53
N LYS A 315 1.05 -17.52 -20.04
CA LYS A 315 0.86 -16.32 -20.87
C LYS A 315 1.99 -15.31 -20.78
N LEU A 316 3.13 -15.70 -20.20
CA LEU A 316 4.30 -14.85 -20.01
C LEU A 316 5.21 -14.83 -21.23
N LEU A 317 4.70 -14.34 -22.36
CA LEU A 317 5.49 -14.25 -23.62
C LEU A 317 6.67 -13.25 -23.48
N GLY A 318 6.55 -12.26 -22.59
CA GLY A 318 7.64 -11.36 -22.20
C GLY A 318 8.68 -12.01 -21.30
N GLY A 319 8.36 -13.20 -20.74
CA GLY A 319 9.23 -13.91 -19.82
C GLY A 319 9.15 -13.40 -18.39
N VAL A 320 10.24 -13.57 -17.66
CA VAL A 320 10.38 -13.15 -16.26
C VAL A 320 11.52 -12.16 -16.13
N VAL A 321 11.32 -11.11 -15.35
CA VAL A 321 12.34 -10.10 -15.06
C VAL A 321 12.66 -10.15 -13.56
N PHE A 322 13.93 -10.27 -13.23
CA PHE A 322 14.42 -10.28 -11.85
C PHE A 322 15.03 -8.92 -11.49
N THR A 323 14.78 -8.47 -10.28
CA THR A 323 15.42 -7.31 -9.65
C THR A 323 15.61 -7.56 -8.15
N GLY A 324 16.25 -6.65 -7.45
CA GLY A 324 16.54 -6.76 -6.02
C GLY A 324 17.85 -7.46 -5.71
N GLY A 325 18.34 -7.31 -4.48
CA GLY A 325 19.70 -7.69 -4.07
C GLY A 325 20.02 -9.17 -4.20
N MET A 326 19.04 -10.08 -4.02
CA MET A 326 19.29 -11.53 -4.16
C MET A 326 19.58 -11.93 -5.61
N THR A 327 19.31 -11.09 -6.61
CA THR A 327 19.66 -11.38 -8.01
C THR A 327 21.16 -11.47 -8.25
N ASN A 328 21.96 -11.03 -7.29
CA ASN A 328 23.41 -11.16 -7.30
C ASN A 328 23.91 -12.54 -6.87
N LEU A 329 23.00 -13.40 -6.37
CA LEU A 329 23.35 -14.80 -6.10
C LEU A 329 23.58 -15.55 -7.42
N PRO A 330 24.77 -16.15 -7.64
CA PRO A 330 25.08 -16.86 -8.87
C PRO A 330 24.06 -17.94 -9.21
N ASN A 331 23.81 -18.14 -10.50
CA ASN A 331 22.95 -19.22 -11.06
C ASN A 331 21.46 -19.15 -10.62
N LEU A 332 20.95 -18.01 -10.15
CA LEU A 332 19.55 -17.87 -9.77
C LEU A 332 18.60 -18.08 -10.97
N ASP A 333 18.99 -17.64 -12.14
CA ASP A 333 18.29 -17.87 -13.41
C ASP A 333 18.23 -19.35 -13.78
N LYS A 334 19.33 -20.09 -13.60
CA LYS A 334 19.37 -21.54 -13.82
C LYS A 334 18.46 -22.29 -12.84
N ALA A 335 18.53 -21.95 -11.54
CA ALA A 335 17.62 -22.49 -10.53
C ALA A 335 16.16 -22.28 -10.90
N PHE A 336 15.81 -21.05 -11.32
CA PHE A 336 14.45 -20.71 -11.71
C PHE A 336 14.00 -21.48 -12.95
N THR A 337 14.85 -21.55 -13.99
CA THR A 337 14.57 -22.34 -15.20
C THR A 337 14.41 -23.82 -14.88
N HIS A 338 15.24 -24.36 -14.00
CA HIS A 338 15.15 -25.78 -13.62
C HIS A 338 13.79 -26.13 -13.00
N ILE A 339 13.25 -25.25 -12.13
CA ILE A 339 11.98 -25.47 -11.42
C ILE A 339 10.76 -25.14 -12.31
N THR A 340 10.79 -24.01 -13.00
CA THR A 340 9.60 -23.46 -13.69
C THR A 340 9.51 -23.80 -15.16
N LYS A 341 10.63 -24.24 -15.77
CA LYS A 341 10.82 -24.46 -17.21
C LYS A 341 10.66 -23.18 -18.06
N ILE A 342 10.73 -22.00 -17.44
CA ILE A 342 10.75 -20.73 -18.16
C ILE A 342 12.20 -20.40 -18.50
N GLU A 343 12.52 -20.27 -19.80
CA GLU A 343 13.86 -20.00 -20.30
C GLU A 343 14.11 -18.49 -20.49
N LYS A 344 13.03 -17.70 -20.75
CA LYS A 344 13.15 -16.28 -20.99
C LYS A 344 13.21 -15.52 -19.67
N ILE A 345 14.43 -15.31 -19.18
CA ILE A 345 14.71 -14.59 -17.94
C ILE A 345 15.63 -13.41 -18.26
N ARG A 346 15.34 -12.25 -17.69
CA ARG A 346 16.18 -11.06 -17.72
C ARG A 346 16.45 -10.57 -16.31
N ILE A 347 17.71 -10.35 -15.98
CA ILE A 347 18.12 -9.73 -14.71
C ILE A 347 18.28 -8.23 -14.94
N ALA A 348 17.46 -7.44 -14.28
CA ALA A 348 17.49 -5.98 -14.34
C ALA A 348 18.37 -5.42 -13.22
N LYS A 349 19.66 -5.34 -13.47
CA LYS A 349 20.64 -4.78 -12.51
C LYS A 349 20.61 -3.26 -12.43
N SER A 350 20.06 -2.59 -13.44
CA SER A 350 19.88 -1.14 -13.48
C SER A 350 18.49 -0.79 -14.01
N SER A 351 18.04 0.43 -13.70
CA SER A 351 16.83 1.00 -14.29
C SER A 351 17.01 1.29 -15.79
N GLU A 352 15.90 1.39 -16.52
CA GLU A 352 15.90 1.87 -17.92
C GLU A 352 16.07 3.39 -18.02
N ILE A 353 16.05 4.11 -16.88
CA ILE A 353 16.26 5.54 -16.80
C ILE A 353 17.75 5.84 -16.82
N SER A 354 18.18 6.75 -17.70
CA SER A 354 19.56 7.22 -17.72
C SER A 354 19.85 8.06 -16.47
N LEU A 355 20.87 7.66 -15.72
CA LEU A 355 21.33 8.35 -14.53
C LEU A 355 22.60 9.13 -14.85
N GLU A 356 22.70 10.36 -14.34
CA GLU A 356 23.82 11.26 -14.50
C GLU A 356 24.28 11.77 -13.13
N GLY A 357 25.52 12.25 -13.03
CA GLY A 357 26.10 12.87 -11.82
C GLY A 357 27.38 12.21 -11.39
N ASP A 358 27.99 12.75 -10.34
CA ASP A 358 29.28 12.29 -9.82
C ASP A 358 29.13 11.14 -8.79
N ILE A 359 27.87 10.82 -8.41
CA ILE A 359 27.54 9.76 -7.45
C ILE A 359 27.18 8.52 -8.25
N GLU A 360 28.04 7.51 -8.18
CA GLU A 360 27.78 6.20 -8.77
C GLU A 360 26.93 5.35 -7.80
N LEU A 361 25.74 4.94 -8.27
CA LEU A 361 24.91 3.99 -7.54
C LEU A 361 25.31 2.54 -7.89
N PRO A 362 25.17 1.59 -6.96
CA PRO A 362 25.38 0.18 -7.25
C PRO A 362 24.49 -0.28 -8.41
N GLN A 363 25.11 -0.89 -9.43
CA GLN A 363 24.39 -1.49 -10.58
C GLN A 363 24.14 -2.99 -10.31
N ASP A 364 23.45 -3.27 -9.22
CA ASP A 364 23.19 -4.61 -8.72
C ASP A 364 21.70 -4.92 -8.53
N GLY A 365 20.83 -3.99 -8.96
CA GLY A 365 19.37 -4.12 -8.86
C GLY A 365 18.79 -3.65 -7.53
N THR A 366 19.62 -3.32 -6.53
CA THR A 366 19.13 -2.89 -5.20
C THR A 366 18.48 -1.53 -5.20
N GLN A 367 18.90 -0.63 -6.11
CA GLN A 367 18.45 0.77 -6.13
C GLN A 367 17.24 1.03 -7.05
N ASN A 368 16.74 0.02 -7.75
CA ASN A 368 15.69 0.20 -8.76
C ASN A 368 14.39 0.78 -8.16
N THR A 369 14.01 0.36 -6.95
CA THR A 369 12.83 0.90 -6.25
C THR A 369 13.04 2.37 -5.91
N LEU A 370 14.19 2.72 -5.33
CA LEU A 370 14.53 4.08 -4.94
C LEU A 370 14.54 5.03 -6.15
N ILE A 371 15.13 4.58 -7.27
CA ILE A 371 15.10 5.30 -8.54
C ILE A 371 13.66 5.47 -9.06
N GLY A 372 12.83 4.43 -8.91
CA GLY A 372 11.42 4.48 -9.29
C GLY A 372 10.62 5.51 -8.50
N ILE A 373 10.87 5.63 -7.19
CA ILE A 373 10.25 6.65 -6.33
C ILE A 373 10.72 8.04 -6.78
N LEU A 374 12.02 8.23 -6.99
CA LEU A 374 12.61 9.49 -7.45
C LEU A 374 12.04 9.92 -8.81
N ALA A 375 11.95 8.97 -9.73
CA ALA A 375 11.39 9.21 -11.07
C ALA A 375 9.90 9.56 -11.04
N SER A 376 9.17 9.10 -10.03
CA SER A 376 7.73 9.38 -9.88
C SER A 376 7.45 10.73 -9.21
N GLY A 377 8.38 11.27 -8.42
CA GLY A 377 8.25 12.57 -7.74
C GLY A 377 8.06 13.72 -8.73
N LYS A 378 7.28 14.73 -8.37
CA LYS A 378 6.91 15.85 -9.24
C LYS A 378 7.26 17.23 -8.67
N GLU A 379 7.26 17.35 -7.36
CA GLU A 379 7.40 18.65 -6.69
C GLU A 379 8.81 18.85 -6.14
N ASN A 380 9.25 20.10 -6.15
CA ASN A 380 10.51 20.48 -5.53
C ASN A 380 10.46 20.20 -4.01
N CYS A 381 11.44 19.48 -3.50
CA CYS A 381 11.56 19.10 -2.10
C CYS A 381 12.38 20.09 -1.26
N CYS A 382 13.02 21.10 -1.86
CA CYS A 382 13.78 22.10 -1.18
C CYS A 382 12.89 23.00 -0.32
N ARG A 383 13.34 23.32 0.89
CA ARG A 383 12.73 24.35 1.74
C ARG A 383 13.19 25.71 1.24
N ILE A 384 12.34 26.35 0.43
CA ILE A 384 12.60 27.73 0.01
C ILE A 384 12.35 28.63 1.22
N ASP A 385 13.42 29.29 1.72
CA ASP A 385 13.27 30.32 2.74
C ASP A 385 12.71 31.58 2.04
N PRO A 386 11.47 32.00 2.35
CA PRO A 386 10.87 33.18 1.69
C PRO A 386 11.66 34.47 1.94
N ARG A 387 12.65 34.47 2.85
CA ARG A 387 13.48 35.64 3.19
C ARG A 387 14.76 35.78 2.34
N LYS A 388 15.14 34.72 1.58
CA LYS A 388 16.40 34.72 0.81
C LYS A 388 16.25 34.93 -0.70
N GLY A 389 15.04 35.06 -1.20
CA GLY A 389 14.82 35.28 -2.63
C GLY A 389 13.58 36.07 -2.90
N VAL A 390 13.79 37.25 -3.49
CA VAL A 390 12.84 37.95 -4.32
C VAL A 390 12.05 39.09 -3.69
N GLN A 391 12.50 40.26 -3.97
CA GLN A 391 11.65 41.31 -4.55
C GLN A 391 10.83 40.74 -5.73
N LEU A 392 9.69 40.08 -5.49
CA LEU A 392 8.58 39.90 -6.46
C LEU A 392 7.41 39.16 -5.78
N SER A 393 6.26 39.85 -5.81
CA SER A 393 4.91 39.38 -5.43
C SER A 393 4.49 39.47 -3.96
N PHE A 394 4.57 40.64 -3.36
CA PHE A 394 3.78 41.00 -2.17
C PHE A 394 2.26 40.96 -2.41
N THR A 395 1.84 40.90 -3.66
CA THR A 395 0.41 40.93 -4.04
C THR A 395 -0.25 39.55 -4.11
N GLU A 396 0.50 38.49 -4.46
CA GLU A 396 -0.08 37.13 -4.56
C GLU A 396 -0.23 36.43 -3.20
N ASP A 397 0.73 36.63 -2.30
CA ASP A 397 0.68 36.09 -0.93
C ASP A 397 -0.42 36.73 -0.06
N LEU A 398 -0.72 38.03 -0.27
CA LEU A 398 -1.83 38.71 0.37
C LEU A 398 -3.17 38.20 -0.16
N GLN A 399 -3.31 37.99 -1.47
CA GLN A 399 -4.53 37.44 -2.06
C GLN A 399 -4.80 36.00 -1.67
N GLN A 400 -3.74 35.13 -1.54
CA GLN A 400 -3.91 33.77 -1.05
C GLN A 400 -4.28 33.71 0.43
N LYS A 401 -3.69 34.53 1.28
CA LYS A 401 -4.04 34.63 2.71
C LYS A 401 -5.46 35.18 2.93
N GLU A 402 -5.88 36.15 2.12
CA GLU A 402 -7.26 36.67 2.16
C GLU A 402 -8.26 35.64 1.64
N ALA A 403 -7.91 34.86 0.61
CA ALA A 403 -8.76 33.77 0.10
C ALA A 403 -8.87 32.62 1.11
N GLU A 404 -7.79 32.26 1.79
CA GLU A 404 -7.79 31.22 2.82
C GLU A 404 -8.54 31.68 4.10
N ALA A 405 -8.41 32.95 4.48
CA ALA A 405 -9.18 33.53 5.59
C ALA A 405 -10.69 33.57 5.28
N LYS A 406 -11.07 33.92 4.04
CA LYS A 406 -12.48 33.89 3.60
C LYS A 406 -13.05 32.48 3.60
N ARG A 407 -12.29 31.46 3.11
CA ARG A 407 -12.73 30.05 3.17
C ARG A 407 -12.93 29.56 4.60
N LYS A 408 -12.00 29.87 5.52
CA LYS A 408 -12.14 29.51 6.94
C LYS A 408 -13.32 30.21 7.62
N GLU A 409 -13.64 31.42 7.22
CA GLU A 409 -14.79 32.15 7.75
C GLU A 409 -16.11 31.62 7.18
N GLU A 410 -16.15 31.23 5.91
CA GLU A 410 -17.33 30.55 5.31
C GLU A 410 -17.56 29.17 5.93
N GLU A 411 -16.51 28.39 6.15
CA GLU A 411 -16.59 27.08 6.78
C GLU A 411 -17.07 27.18 8.25
N ARG A 412 -16.66 28.24 8.97
CA ARG A 412 -17.14 28.50 10.31
C ARG A 412 -18.63 28.89 10.30
N LYS A 413 -19.05 29.74 9.38
CA LYS A 413 -20.47 30.12 9.23
C LYS A 413 -21.36 28.94 8.87
N LEU A 414 -20.86 28.05 8.00
CA LEU A 414 -21.58 26.83 7.63
C LEU A 414 -21.78 25.90 8.85
N LYS A 415 -20.73 25.73 9.66
CA LYS A 415 -20.81 24.95 10.90
C LYS A 415 -21.77 25.53 11.92
N GLU A 416 -21.72 26.86 12.14
CA GLU A 416 -22.63 27.55 13.05
C GLU A 416 -24.08 27.43 12.57
N GLU A 417 -24.32 27.46 11.26
CA GLU A 417 -25.66 27.27 10.69
C GLU A 417 -26.17 25.83 10.82
N GLU A 418 -25.27 24.86 10.66
CA GLU A 418 -25.58 23.43 10.83
C GLU A 418 -25.88 23.07 12.29
N GLU A 419 -25.10 23.60 13.22
CA GLU A 419 -25.37 23.47 14.67
C GLU A 419 -26.71 24.12 15.08
N ARG A 420 -27.03 25.30 14.52
CA ARG A 420 -28.33 25.95 14.76
C ARG A 420 -29.48 25.11 14.23
N ARG A 421 -29.36 24.53 13.02
CA ARG A 421 -30.39 23.63 12.47
C ARG A 421 -30.56 22.37 13.31
N GLN A 422 -29.49 21.79 13.80
CA GLN A 422 -29.56 20.60 14.68
C GLN A 422 -30.21 20.95 16.02
N ALA A 423 -29.92 22.12 16.60
CA ALA A 423 -30.55 22.58 17.81
C ALA A 423 -32.05 22.85 17.62
N GLU A 424 -32.47 23.50 16.52
CA GLU A 424 -33.88 23.74 16.19
C GLU A 424 -34.63 22.42 15.95
N GLU A 425 -34.01 21.46 15.32
CA GLU A 425 -34.61 20.12 15.10
C GLU A 425 -34.72 19.33 16.41
N ALA A 426 -33.73 19.40 17.29
CA ALA A 426 -33.79 18.80 18.62
C ALA A 426 -34.91 19.41 19.49
N GLU A 427 -35.05 20.73 19.48
CA GLU A 427 -36.14 21.43 20.19
C GLU A 427 -37.50 21.06 19.64
N ARG A 428 -37.63 20.93 18.30
CA ARG A 428 -38.88 20.48 17.66
C ARG A 428 -39.22 19.02 18.04
N ARG A 429 -38.24 18.12 18.12
CA ARG A 429 -38.45 16.73 18.58
C ARG A 429 -38.90 16.71 20.04
N HIS A 430 -38.27 17.51 20.89
CA HIS A 430 -38.65 17.61 22.31
C HIS A 430 -40.10 18.11 22.49
N ARG A 431 -40.52 19.12 21.75
CA ARG A 431 -41.93 19.62 21.78
C ARG A 431 -42.92 18.55 21.33
N ILE A 432 -42.61 17.80 20.28
CA ILE A 432 -43.47 16.71 19.79
C ILE A 432 -43.58 15.60 20.86
N GLU A 433 -42.50 15.30 21.56
CA GLU A 433 -42.49 14.29 22.60
C GLU A 433 -43.26 14.73 23.86
N GLU A 434 -43.13 15.98 24.25
CA GLU A 434 -43.95 16.56 25.34
C GLU A 434 -45.46 16.59 24.99
N GLU A 435 -45.78 16.95 23.76
CA GLU A 435 -47.16 16.95 23.30
C GLU A 435 -47.78 15.54 23.27
N LYS A 436 -47.02 14.55 22.86
CA LYS A 436 -47.43 13.13 22.95
C LYS A 436 -47.64 12.67 24.39
N LYS A 437 -46.75 13.00 25.32
CA LYS A 437 -46.90 12.67 26.75
C LYS A 437 -48.19 13.33 27.31
N ARG A 438 -48.41 14.58 26.98
CA ARG A 438 -49.59 15.30 27.42
C ARG A 438 -50.90 14.69 26.89
N GLN A 439 -50.92 14.26 25.64
CA GLN A 439 -52.07 13.56 25.04
C GLN A 439 -52.28 12.15 25.66
N GLU A 440 -51.21 11.44 26.03
CA GLU A 440 -51.32 10.16 26.73
C GLU A 440 -51.86 10.32 28.14
N GLU A 441 -51.41 11.34 28.89
CA GLU A 441 -51.92 11.66 30.22
C GLU A 441 -53.40 12.06 30.17
N GLU A 442 -53.79 12.88 29.18
CA GLU A 442 -55.19 13.28 28.99
C GLU A 442 -56.10 12.09 28.64
N ARG A 443 -55.60 11.17 27.80
CA ARG A 443 -56.30 9.91 27.49
C ARG A 443 -56.39 8.98 28.70
N ALA A 444 -55.33 8.90 29.53
CA ALA A 444 -55.33 8.11 30.76
C ALA A 444 -56.35 8.70 31.76
N MET A 445 -56.36 10.00 31.94
CA MET A 445 -57.32 10.69 32.85
C MET A 445 -58.77 10.53 32.37
N LYS A 446 -59.01 10.56 31.06
CA LYS A 446 -60.35 10.32 30.50
C LYS A 446 -60.83 8.88 30.72
N ARG A 447 -59.94 7.89 30.55
CA ARG A 447 -60.25 6.49 30.82
C ARG A 447 -60.48 6.22 32.32
N GLN A 448 -59.79 6.94 33.19
CA GLN A 448 -59.96 6.82 34.62
C GLN A 448 -61.33 7.40 35.04
N LYS A 449 -61.77 8.55 34.51
CA LYS A 449 -63.09 9.14 34.71
C LYS A 449 -64.22 8.25 34.17
N GLU A 450 -64.04 7.64 33.01
CA GLU A 450 -64.99 6.66 32.46
C GLU A 450 -65.11 5.40 33.33
N TYR A 451 -63.97 4.93 33.88
CA TYR A 451 -63.96 3.80 34.82
C TYR A 451 -64.67 4.15 36.13
N GLU A 452 -64.39 5.31 36.71
CA GLU A 452 -65.07 5.76 37.96
C GLU A 452 -66.60 5.92 37.73
N SER A 453 -67.00 6.51 36.63
CA SER A 453 -68.43 6.65 36.26
C SER A 453 -69.10 5.29 36.04
N TYR A 454 -68.39 4.30 35.46
CA TYR A 454 -68.90 2.95 35.31
C TYR A 454 -69.02 2.18 36.63
N MET A 455 -68.12 2.42 37.58
CA MET A 455 -68.18 1.82 38.92
C MET A 455 -69.27 2.41 39.78
N GLU A 456 -69.66 3.72 39.56
CA GLU A 456 -70.77 4.35 40.27
C GLU A 456 -72.16 4.00 39.69
N THR A 457 -72.29 3.82 38.38
CA THR A 457 -73.56 3.63 37.70
C THR A 457 -73.85 2.24 37.13
N GLY A 458 -72.89 1.31 37.21
CA GLY A 458 -72.99 -0.01 36.60
C GLY A 458 -73.76 -1.04 37.44
N PRO A 459 -74.35 -2.10 36.82
CA PRO A 459 -75.17 -3.08 37.51
C PRO A 459 -74.40 -3.88 38.58
N LYS A 460 -74.95 -4.09 39.72
CA LYS A 460 -74.36 -4.76 40.91
C LYS A 460 -74.19 -6.30 40.76
N ALA A 461 -73.73 -6.86 39.68
CA ALA A 461 -73.49 -8.31 39.50
C ALA A 461 -72.02 -8.67 39.71
N CYS A 462 -71.78 -9.62 40.65
CA CYS A 462 -70.46 -10.02 41.15
C CYS A 462 -69.55 -10.65 40.09
N TRP A 463 -70.07 -11.17 38.97
CA TRP A 463 -69.31 -11.86 37.95
C TRP A 463 -68.79 -10.89 36.87
N GLU A 464 -69.50 -9.76 36.62
CA GLU A 464 -69.06 -8.71 35.69
C GLU A 464 -67.83 -7.99 36.23
N LYS A 465 -67.68 -7.78 37.52
CA LYS A 465 -66.48 -7.24 38.16
C LYS A 465 -65.23 -8.12 37.95
N ARG A 466 -65.42 -9.41 37.78
CA ARG A 466 -64.33 -10.33 37.57
C ARG A 466 -63.78 -10.31 36.12
N ILE A 467 -64.65 -10.11 35.14
CA ILE A 467 -64.29 -10.02 33.71
C ILE A 467 -63.62 -8.64 33.47
N ILE A 468 -64.12 -7.60 34.07
CA ILE A 468 -63.55 -6.24 33.95
C ILE A 468 -62.15 -6.19 34.56
N ARG A 469 -61.92 -6.77 35.73
CA ARG A 469 -60.57 -6.92 36.31
C ARG A 469 -59.59 -7.73 35.42
N GLN A 470 -60.05 -8.78 34.73
CA GLN A 470 -59.24 -9.53 33.80
C GLN A 470 -58.88 -8.75 32.52
N LEU A 471 -59.79 -7.92 32.04
CA LEU A 471 -59.55 -7.02 30.89
C LEU A 471 -58.54 -5.90 31.24
N PHE A 472 -58.64 -5.28 32.40
CA PHE A 472 -57.68 -4.27 32.86
C PHE A 472 -56.29 -4.84 33.13
N ARG A 473 -56.15 -6.06 33.68
CA ARG A 473 -54.85 -6.75 33.80
C ARG A 473 -54.20 -7.06 32.45
N LYS A 474 -54.99 -7.38 31.44
CA LYS A 474 -54.46 -7.62 30.06
C LYS A 474 -54.02 -6.33 29.35
N LEU A 475 -54.51 -5.19 29.79
CA LEU A 475 -54.20 -3.88 29.22
C LEU A 475 -53.12 -3.11 29.99
N ASN A 476 -52.45 -3.76 30.96
CA ASN A 476 -51.35 -3.18 31.75
C ASN A 476 -51.70 -1.87 32.49
N MET A 477 -52.96 -1.73 32.90
CA MET A 477 -53.44 -0.58 33.69
C MET A 477 -53.43 -0.94 35.19
N GLN A 478 -52.85 -0.11 36.03
CA GLN A 478 -52.89 -0.27 37.51
C GLN A 478 -54.34 -0.14 38.02
N GLU A 479 -54.73 -1.06 38.93
CA GLU A 479 -55.97 -0.92 39.68
C GLU A 479 -55.87 0.32 40.59
N PRO A 480 -56.93 1.11 40.71
CA PRO A 480 -56.95 2.25 41.63
C PRO A 480 -56.87 1.87 43.11
#